data_dff9114910382b6b1677c928750b9252
#
_entry.id   dff9114910382b6b1677c928750b9252
#
_cell.length_a   1.000
_cell.length_b   1.000
_cell.length_c   1.000
_cell.angle_alpha   90.00
_cell.angle_beta   90.00
_cell.angle_gamma   90.00
#
_symmetry.space_group_name_H-M   'P 1'
#
loop_
_entity.id
_entity.type
_entity.pdbx_description
1 polymer ?
#
loop_
_entity_poly.entity_id
_entity_poly.type
_entity_poly.pdbx_seq_one_letter_code
_entity_poly.pdbx_strand_id
1 'polypeptide(L)'
;MDKILLEGLNKEQIEAVTHKSGPLLIIAGAGTGKTTVITRRIAWLLSEGLAKTNEILALTFTDKAAHQMQERVDILVPYGYTDIWISTFHAFGDRLLRENALVAGLNPDFKVLTRPEAAVFFREHLFEFGLSYYRPLSDPTRFIEALIALFSRAKDEDISPGEYLSYARELKSKAEEEPENLSLKEEAIQQMEVAHAYAQYQELLAKEGLVDFGNQFYLSLQLLREHPLILKKYQEQFKYILVDEF
;
A
#
# COMPACT_ATOMS: atom_id res chain seq x y z
N MET A 1 18.50 -23.84 21.75
CA MET A 1 17.77 -22.59 21.50
C MET A 1 16.25 -22.81 21.40
N ASP A 2 15.84 -23.94 20.81
CA ASP A 2 14.41 -24.23 20.56
C ASP A 2 13.50 -24.26 21.79
N LYS A 3 13.99 -24.77 22.93
CA LYS A 3 13.16 -24.82 24.15
C LYS A 3 12.70 -23.42 24.62
N ILE A 4 13.54 -22.41 24.50
CA ILE A 4 13.23 -21.03 24.94
C ILE A 4 12.24 -20.39 23.97
N LEU A 5 12.39 -20.62 22.65
CA LEU A 5 11.51 -20.05 21.65
C LEU A 5 10.09 -20.64 21.68
N LEU A 6 9.94 -21.87 22.15
CA LEU A 6 8.65 -22.58 22.23
C LEU A 6 8.03 -22.58 23.64
N GLU A 7 8.76 -22.10 24.64
CA GLU A 7 8.30 -22.07 26.01
C GLU A 7 7.07 -21.18 26.19
N GLY A 8 6.07 -21.70 26.91
CA GLY A 8 4.80 -20.98 27.16
C GLY A 8 3.83 -20.91 25.99
N LEU A 9 4.13 -21.55 24.86
CA LEU A 9 3.21 -21.68 23.73
C LEU A 9 2.32 -22.91 23.90
N ASN A 10 1.06 -22.81 23.45
CA ASN A 10 0.19 -23.96 23.32
C ASN A 10 0.55 -24.79 22.06
N LYS A 11 -0.12 -25.94 21.89
CA LYS A 11 0.17 -26.89 20.81
C LYS A 11 -0.02 -26.26 19.42
N GLU A 12 -1.10 -25.55 19.22
CA GLU A 12 -1.44 -24.89 17.95
C GLU A 12 -0.46 -23.77 17.62
N GLN A 13 -0.03 -23.00 18.61
CA GLN A 13 0.99 -21.97 18.47
C GLN A 13 2.37 -22.58 18.11
N ILE A 14 2.72 -23.69 18.75
CA ILE A 14 3.97 -24.43 18.42
C ILE A 14 3.92 -24.91 16.97
N GLU A 15 2.81 -25.49 16.54
CA GLU A 15 2.62 -25.95 15.16
C GLU A 15 2.78 -24.79 14.17
N ALA A 16 2.19 -23.62 14.46
CA ALA A 16 2.31 -22.42 13.63
C ALA A 16 3.75 -21.88 13.59
N VAL A 17 4.45 -21.84 14.73
CA VAL A 17 5.86 -21.39 14.81
C VAL A 17 6.77 -22.31 14.03
N THR A 18 6.58 -23.61 14.13
CA THR A 18 7.47 -24.64 13.53
C THR A 18 7.03 -25.09 12.14
N HIS A 19 6.02 -24.48 11.56
CA HIS A 19 5.59 -24.76 10.19
C HIS A 19 6.72 -24.44 9.19
N LYS A 20 7.17 -25.42 8.42
CA LYS A 20 8.39 -25.29 7.60
C LYS A 20 8.17 -24.60 6.27
N SER A 21 7.18 -25.01 5.51
CA SER A 21 6.99 -24.54 4.13
C SER A 21 5.53 -24.58 3.70
N GLY A 22 5.19 -23.78 2.70
CA GLY A 22 3.86 -23.64 2.14
C GLY A 22 3.02 -22.56 2.85
N PRO A 23 1.85 -22.23 2.30
CA PRO A 23 0.97 -21.21 2.89
C PRO A 23 0.42 -21.67 4.24
N LEU A 24 0.41 -20.78 5.21
CA LEU A 24 -0.17 -20.98 6.54
C LEU A 24 -1.10 -19.81 6.86
N LEU A 25 -2.37 -20.09 7.08
CA LEU A 25 -3.34 -19.13 7.59
C LEU A 25 -3.62 -19.41 9.07
N ILE A 26 -3.45 -18.40 9.93
CA ILE A 26 -3.72 -18.48 11.36
C ILE A 26 -4.96 -17.67 11.68
N ILE A 27 -6.04 -18.35 12.06
CA ILE A 27 -7.29 -17.72 12.48
C ILE A 27 -7.33 -17.72 14.01
N ALA A 28 -7.30 -16.55 14.61
CA ALA A 28 -7.26 -16.41 16.06
C ALA A 28 -7.89 -15.09 16.54
N GLY A 29 -8.54 -15.11 17.68
CA GLY A 29 -9.18 -13.94 18.29
C GLY A 29 -8.18 -12.86 18.73
N ALA A 30 -8.69 -11.70 19.11
CA ALA A 30 -7.86 -10.64 19.71
C ALA A 30 -7.23 -11.13 21.04
N GLY A 31 -5.98 -10.77 21.29
CA GLY A 31 -5.26 -11.13 22.52
C GLY A 31 -4.79 -12.57 22.63
N THR A 32 -4.98 -13.42 21.62
CA THR A 32 -4.57 -14.83 21.62
C THR A 32 -3.09 -15.04 21.29
N GLY A 33 -2.31 -13.99 21.09
CA GLY A 33 -0.86 -14.06 20.85
C GLY A 33 -0.45 -14.22 19.40
N LYS A 34 -1.23 -13.77 18.40
CA LYS A 34 -0.87 -13.80 16.98
C LYS A 34 0.52 -13.19 16.72
N THR A 35 0.74 -11.98 17.18
CA THR A 35 2.05 -11.29 17.03
C THR A 35 3.18 -12.04 17.75
N THR A 36 2.89 -12.72 18.87
CA THR A 36 3.86 -13.58 19.55
C THR A 36 4.24 -14.78 18.68
N VAL A 37 3.29 -15.39 18.00
CA VAL A 37 3.54 -16.49 17.07
C VAL A 37 4.43 -16.02 15.92
N ILE A 38 4.12 -14.87 15.30
CA ILE A 38 4.90 -14.31 14.18
C ILE A 38 6.35 -14.02 14.63
N THR A 39 6.56 -13.34 15.74
CA THR A 39 7.90 -12.98 16.21
C THR A 39 8.72 -14.21 16.59
N ARG A 40 8.10 -15.20 17.24
CA ARG A 40 8.77 -16.47 17.56
C ARG A 40 9.04 -17.32 16.32
N ARG A 41 8.16 -17.27 15.31
CA ARG A 41 8.39 -17.93 14.03
C ARG A 41 9.60 -17.32 13.30
N ILE A 42 9.74 -16.01 13.27
CA ILE A 42 10.93 -15.34 12.70
C ILE A 42 12.18 -15.84 13.40
N ALA A 43 12.22 -15.79 14.73
CA ALA A 43 13.36 -16.23 15.51
C ALA A 43 13.67 -17.73 15.31
N TRP A 44 12.62 -18.56 15.19
CA TRP A 44 12.78 -19.99 14.94
C TRP A 44 13.36 -20.29 13.55
N LEU A 45 12.85 -19.62 12.49
CA LEU A 45 13.38 -19.77 11.13
C LEU A 45 14.88 -19.44 11.05
N LEU A 46 15.31 -18.41 11.77
CA LEU A 46 16.72 -18.02 11.86
C LEU A 46 17.54 -19.02 12.66
N SER A 47 17.05 -19.49 13.81
CA SER A 47 17.75 -20.43 14.68
C SER A 47 17.95 -21.79 14.05
N GLU A 48 17.00 -22.26 13.24
CA GLU A 48 17.08 -23.50 12.48
C GLU A 48 17.90 -23.37 11.17
N GLY A 49 18.36 -22.16 10.83
CA GLY A 49 19.09 -21.90 9.60
C GLY A 49 18.26 -22.07 8.33
N LEU A 50 16.94 -22.02 8.45
CA LEU A 50 16.00 -22.15 7.32
C LEU A 50 15.93 -20.88 6.47
N ALA A 51 16.25 -19.74 7.05
CA ALA A 51 16.34 -18.45 6.36
C ALA A 51 17.47 -17.60 6.91
N LYS A 52 17.99 -16.70 6.08
CA LYS A 52 18.83 -15.57 6.49
C LYS A 52 17.93 -14.39 6.84
N THR A 53 18.47 -13.39 7.54
CA THR A 53 17.70 -12.19 7.94
C THR A 53 17.09 -11.46 6.76
N ASN A 54 17.83 -11.27 5.68
CA ASN A 54 17.39 -10.60 4.46
C ASN A 54 16.44 -11.44 3.58
N GLU A 55 16.17 -12.69 3.96
CA GLU A 55 15.24 -13.59 3.27
C GLU A 55 13.85 -13.62 3.93
N ILE A 56 13.66 -12.86 5.02
CA ILE A 56 12.40 -12.76 5.75
C ILE A 56 11.81 -11.36 5.57
N LEU A 57 10.54 -11.30 5.14
CA LEU A 57 9.71 -10.11 5.09
C LEU A 57 8.56 -10.27 6.07
N ALA A 58 8.44 -9.38 7.05
CA ALA A 58 7.32 -9.34 7.97
C ALA A 58 6.58 -8.00 7.83
N LEU A 59 5.30 -8.07 7.51
CA LEU A 59 4.46 -6.90 7.25
C LEU A 59 3.34 -6.80 8.29
N THR A 60 3.07 -5.57 8.71
CA THR A 60 1.96 -5.25 9.61
C THR A 60 1.28 -3.95 9.17
N PHE A 61 0.16 -3.59 9.79
CA PHE A 61 -0.63 -2.44 9.37
C PHE A 61 -0.12 -1.09 9.92
N THR A 62 0.41 -1.05 11.16
CA THR A 62 0.81 0.21 11.80
C THR A 62 2.30 0.25 12.13
N ASP A 63 2.90 1.45 12.09
CA ASP A 63 4.31 1.65 12.46
C ASP A 63 4.58 1.25 13.91
N LYS A 64 3.61 1.46 14.81
CA LYS A 64 3.70 1.01 16.20
C LYS A 64 3.80 -0.51 16.29
N ALA A 65 2.98 -1.24 15.51
CA ALA A 65 3.03 -2.70 15.48
C ALA A 65 4.34 -3.21 14.87
N ALA A 66 4.83 -2.58 13.80
CA ALA A 66 6.13 -2.89 13.20
C ALA A 66 7.27 -2.71 14.20
N HIS A 67 7.31 -1.58 14.90
CA HIS A 67 8.32 -1.31 15.94
C HIS A 67 8.26 -2.32 17.09
N GLN A 68 7.06 -2.62 17.61
CA GLN A 68 6.89 -3.64 18.65
C GLN A 68 7.29 -5.04 18.18
N MET A 69 7.04 -5.37 16.92
CA MET A 69 7.47 -6.64 16.32
C MET A 69 8.98 -6.71 16.24
N GLN A 70 9.63 -5.63 15.78
CA GLN A 70 11.09 -5.51 15.73
C GLN A 70 11.71 -5.69 17.12
N GLU A 71 11.26 -4.95 18.13
CA GLU A 71 11.77 -5.06 19.52
C GLU A 71 11.66 -6.49 20.05
N ARG A 72 10.55 -7.17 19.80
CA ARG A 72 10.37 -8.56 20.24
C ARG A 72 11.27 -9.54 19.52
N VAL A 73 11.50 -9.34 18.23
CA VAL A 73 12.44 -10.17 17.46
C VAL A 73 13.87 -9.94 17.93
N ASP A 74 14.26 -8.70 18.18
CA ASP A 74 15.61 -8.34 18.67
C ASP A 74 15.95 -9.00 20.03
N ILE A 75 14.94 -9.17 20.90
CA ILE A 75 15.11 -9.90 22.17
C ILE A 75 15.29 -11.40 21.95
N LEU A 76 14.62 -11.97 20.95
CA LEU A 76 14.61 -13.41 20.70
C LEU A 76 15.79 -13.90 19.86
N VAL A 77 16.37 -13.02 19.06
CA VAL A 77 17.43 -13.34 18.10
C VAL A 77 18.78 -12.87 18.65
N PRO A 78 19.86 -13.68 18.58
CA PRO A 78 21.18 -13.29 19.07
C PRO A 78 21.71 -12.03 18.38
N TYR A 79 22.55 -11.28 19.09
CA TYR A 79 23.21 -10.07 18.58
C TYR A 79 23.89 -10.33 17.22
N GLY A 80 23.64 -9.46 16.24
CA GLY A 80 24.23 -9.50 14.91
C GLY A 80 23.27 -9.82 13.76
N TYR A 81 22.00 -10.06 14.05
CA TYR A 81 20.96 -10.23 13.03
C TYR A 81 20.24 -8.89 12.79
N THR A 82 20.75 -8.07 11.86
CA THR A 82 20.26 -6.69 11.66
C THR A 82 19.39 -6.53 10.46
N ASP A 83 19.30 -7.25 9.45
CA ASP A 83 18.66 -6.91 8.18
C ASP A 83 17.30 -7.60 7.93
N ILE A 84 16.51 -7.86 8.97
CA ILE A 84 15.16 -8.40 8.81
C ILE A 84 14.26 -7.27 8.32
N TRP A 85 13.49 -7.51 7.28
CA TRP A 85 12.53 -6.54 6.78
C TRP A 85 11.22 -6.64 7.57
N ILE A 86 11.13 -5.88 8.67
CA ILE A 86 9.93 -5.72 9.48
C ILE A 86 9.43 -4.30 9.28
N SER A 87 8.25 -4.13 8.67
CA SER A 87 7.74 -2.81 8.32
C SER A 87 6.23 -2.82 8.12
N THR A 88 5.66 -1.63 7.92
CA THR A 88 4.30 -1.52 7.38
C THR A 88 4.32 -1.78 5.87
N PHE A 89 3.14 -2.07 5.30
CA PHE A 89 2.99 -2.19 3.84
C PHE A 89 3.44 -0.90 3.12
N HIS A 90 3.11 0.29 3.67
CA HIS A 90 3.52 1.56 3.09
C HIS A 90 5.04 1.75 3.12
N ALA A 91 5.68 1.46 4.24
CA ALA A 91 7.13 1.57 4.36
C ALA A 91 7.86 0.57 3.45
N PHE A 92 7.30 -0.63 3.26
CA PHE A 92 7.80 -1.60 2.29
C PHE A 92 7.66 -1.06 0.86
N GLY A 93 6.48 -0.52 0.49
CA GLY A 93 6.25 0.09 -0.82
C GLY A 93 7.17 1.28 -1.08
N ASP A 94 7.34 2.17 -0.10
CA ASP A 94 8.27 3.30 -0.21
C ASP A 94 9.71 2.84 -0.48
N ARG A 95 10.18 1.85 0.28
CA ARG A 95 11.52 1.30 0.07
C ARG A 95 11.68 0.66 -1.31
N LEU A 96 10.69 -0.13 -1.75
CA LEU A 96 10.68 -0.76 -3.07
C LEU A 96 10.73 0.29 -4.19
N LEU A 97 9.96 1.36 -4.08
CA LEU A 97 9.97 2.46 -5.03
C LEU A 97 11.30 3.21 -5.02
N ARG A 98 11.90 3.51 -3.86
CA ARG A 98 13.21 4.19 -3.78
C ARG A 98 14.33 3.36 -4.38
N GLU A 99 14.37 2.05 -4.10
CA GLU A 99 15.37 1.15 -4.66
C GLU A 99 15.26 1.04 -6.20
N ASN A 100 14.08 1.32 -6.77
CA ASN A 100 13.81 1.18 -8.20
C ASN A 100 13.23 2.46 -8.82
N ALA A 101 13.49 3.64 -8.25
CA ALA A 101 12.82 4.90 -8.60
C ALA A 101 12.87 5.20 -10.09
N LEU A 102 14.04 5.15 -10.72
CA LEU A 102 14.20 5.43 -12.15
C LEU A 102 13.37 4.48 -13.03
N VAL A 103 13.28 3.21 -12.66
CA VAL A 103 12.48 2.22 -13.40
C VAL A 103 10.99 2.47 -13.22
N ALA A 104 10.59 2.91 -12.03
CA ALA A 104 9.21 3.32 -11.74
C ALA A 104 8.84 4.70 -12.34
N GLY A 105 9.76 5.35 -13.08
CA GLY A 105 9.52 6.68 -13.63
C GLY A 105 9.50 7.80 -12.59
N LEU A 106 10.06 7.55 -11.39
CA LEU A 106 10.10 8.50 -10.29
C LEU A 106 11.48 9.17 -10.19
N ASN A 107 11.48 10.40 -9.64
CA ASN A 107 12.72 10.99 -9.18
C ASN A 107 13.23 10.19 -7.95
N PRO A 108 14.52 9.81 -7.85
CA PRO A 108 15.06 9.12 -6.67
C PRO A 108 14.81 9.84 -5.35
N ASP A 109 14.76 11.18 -5.39
CA ASP A 109 14.50 12.02 -4.23
C ASP A 109 13.01 12.42 -4.09
N PHE A 110 12.09 11.63 -4.66
CA PHE A 110 10.67 11.94 -4.56
C PHE A 110 10.22 12.13 -3.10
N LYS A 111 9.33 13.10 -2.89
CA LYS A 111 8.73 13.37 -1.58
C LYS A 111 7.34 12.73 -1.50
N VAL A 112 7.06 12.07 -0.36
CA VAL A 112 5.73 11.55 -0.05
C VAL A 112 4.93 12.62 0.66
N LEU A 113 3.78 12.98 0.08
CA LEU A 113 2.85 13.93 0.67
C LEU A 113 1.98 13.25 1.72
N THR A 114 1.90 13.87 2.89
CA THR A 114 0.84 13.55 3.85
C THR A 114 -0.52 14.03 3.33
N ARG A 115 -1.61 13.53 3.89
CA ARG A 115 -2.96 13.96 3.48
C ARG A 115 -3.19 15.47 3.56
N PRO A 116 -2.75 16.20 4.63
CA PRO A 116 -2.83 17.66 4.64
C PRO A 116 -1.99 18.33 3.56
N GLU A 117 -0.77 17.83 3.29
CA GLU A 117 0.07 18.36 2.21
C GLU A 117 -0.55 18.13 0.84
N ALA A 118 -1.17 16.98 0.59
CA ALA A 118 -1.91 16.70 -0.63
C ALA A 118 -3.11 17.67 -0.81
N ALA A 119 -3.79 18.05 0.28
CA ALA A 119 -4.86 19.05 0.23
C ALA A 119 -4.34 20.45 -0.09
N VAL A 120 -3.17 20.82 0.45
CA VAL A 120 -2.51 22.09 0.09
C VAL A 120 -2.10 22.07 -1.37
N PHE A 121 -1.42 21.02 -1.82
CA PHE A 121 -1.03 20.82 -3.22
C PHE A 121 -2.22 20.92 -4.17
N PHE A 122 -3.32 20.22 -3.87
CA PHE A 122 -4.54 20.28 -4.70
C PHE A 122 -5.12 21.70 -4.75
N ARG A 123 -5.09 22.44 -3.64
CA ARG A 123 -5.55 23.82 -3.57
C ARG A 123 -4.70 24.77 -4.42
N GLU A 124 -3.39 24.61 -4.42
CA GLU A 124 -2.46 25.41 -5.20
C GLU A 124 -2.71 25.25 -6.71
N HIS A 125 -3.04 24.02 -7.14
CA HIS A 125 -3.34 23.68 -8.54
C HIS A 125 -4.83 23.66 -8.88
N LEU A 126 -5.71 24.16 -8.03
CA LEU A 126 -7.18 24.03 -8.14
C LEU A 126 -7.74 24.43 -9.51
N PHE A 127 -7.16 25.43 -10.13
CA PHE A 127 -7.62 25.93 -11.43
C PHE A 127 -7.10 25.11 -12.63
N GLU A 128 -6.13 24.22 -12.41
CA GLU A 128 -5.59 23.35 -13.44
C GLU A 128 -6.42 22.07 -13.65
N PHE A 129 -7.27 21.70 -12.66
CA PHE A 129 -8.08 20.49 -12.71
C PHE A 129 -9.31 20.57 -13.63
N GLY A 130 -9.63 21.75 -14.15
CA GLY A 130 -10.83 21.94 -15.01
C GLY A 130 -12.15 21.66 -14.31
N LEU A 131 -12.21 21.80 -12.98
CA LEU A 131 -13.39 21.54 -12.17
C LEU A 131 -14.45 22.63 -12.36
N SER A 132 -15.71 22.24 -12.51
CA SER A 132 -16.90 23.09 -12.58
C SER A 132 -17.86 22.76 -11.44
N TYR A 133 -18.43 21.58 -11.42
CA TYR A 133 -19.33 21.11 -10.36
C TYR A 133 -18.60 20.99 -9.01
N TYR A 134 -17.45 20.39 -9.01
CA TYR A 134 -16.64 20.20 -7.79
C TYR A 134 -15.82 21.43 -7.39
N ARG A 135 -16.01 22.57 -8.06
CA ARG A 135 -15.43 23.86 -7.69
C ARG A 135 -16.52 24.96 -7.67
N PRO A 136 -17.49 24.90 -6.73
CA PRO A 136 -18.57 25.88 -6.68
C PRO A 136 -18.05 27.29 -6.37
N LEU A 137 -18.65 28.29 -6.97
CA LEU A 137 -18.22 29.70 -6.82
C LEU A 137 -18.31 30.20 -5.37
N SER A 138 -19.26 29.69 -4.58
CA SER A 138 -19.43 30.08 -3.18
C SER A 138 -18.36 29.54 -2.24
N ASP A 139 -17.79 28.36 -2.54
CA ASP A 139 -16.71 27.73 -1.78
C ASP A 139 -15.91 26.81 -2.72
N PRO A 140 -14.92 27.35 -3.41
CA PRO A 140 -14.14 26.60 -4.41
C PRO A 140 -13.36 25.41 -3.83
N THR A 141 -13.13 25.39 -2.52
CA THR A 141 -12.32 24.37 -1.85
C THR A 141 -13.13 23.25 -1.21
N ARG A 142 -14.45 23.37 -1.23
CA ARG A 142 -15.40 22.47 -0.53
C ARG A 142 -15.17 20.98 -0.78
N PHE A 143 -14.82 20.60 -2.01
CA PHE A 143 -14.73 19.20 -2.41
C PHE A 143 -13.30 18.64 -2.45
N ILE A 144 -12.27 19.43 -2.13
CA ILE A 144 -10.86 19.01 -2.22
C ILE A 144 -10.60 17.72 -1.42
N GLU A 145 -11.00 17.70 -0.15
CA GLU A 145 -10.78 16.53 0.72
C GLU A 145 -11.54 15.29 0.21
N ALA A 146 -12.73 15.47 -0.33
CA ALA A 146 -13.53 14.37 -0.89
C ALA A 146 -12.89 13.81 -2.17
N LEU A 147 -12.38 14.68 -3.05
CA LEU A 147 -11.68 14.25 -4.26
C LEU A 147 -10.38 13.50 -3.94
N ILE A 148 -9.56 14.01 -3.02
CA ILE A 148 -8.34 13.32 -2.57
C ILE A 148 -8.68 11.97 -1.96
N ALA A 149 -9.72 11.89 -1.12
CA ALA A 149 -10.16 10.63 -0.53
C ALA A 149 -10.63 9.63 -1.60
N LEU A 150 -11.33 10.11 -2.63
CA LEU A 150 -11.77 9.29 -3.75
C LEU A 150 -10.58 8.77 -4.57
N PHE A 151 -9.59 9.63 -4.87
CA PHE A 151 -8.38 9.23 -5.59
C PHE A 151 -7.54 8.22 -4.81
N SER A 152 -7.42 8.41 -3.48
CA SER A 152 -6.76 7.44 -2.61
C SER A 152 -7.47 6.08 -2.67
N ARG A 153 -8.80 6.08 -2.53
CA ARG A 153 -9.59 4.85 -2.59
C ARG A 153 -9.52 4.17 -3.96
N ALA A 154 -9.52 4.93 -5.06
CA ALA A 154 -9.34 4.35 -6.39
C ALA A 154 -8.01 3.60 -6.51
N LYS A 155 -6.94 4.15 -5.95
CA LYS A 155 -5.61 3.51 -5.89
C LYS A 155 -5.60 2.27 -5.00
N ASP A 156 -6.28 2.32 -3.84
CA ASP A 156 -6.41 1.18 -2.93
C ASP A 156 -7.14 0.00 -3.60
N GLU A 157 -8.10 0.30 -4.49
CA GLU A 157 -8.84 -0.68 -5.30
C GLU A 157 -8.12 -1.01 -6.64
N ASP A 158 -6.88 -0.54 -6.81
CA ASP A 158 -6.05 -0.75 -8.01
C ASP A 158 -6.70 -0.19 -9.30
N ILE A 159 -7.44 0.89 -9.19
CA ILE A 159 -8.10 1.58 -10.32
C ILE A 159 -7.22 2.71 -10.82
N SER A 160 -6.68 2.56 -12.02
CA SER A 160 -5.89 3.59 -12.70
C SER A 160 -6.74 4.79 -13.14
N PRO A 161 -6.13 5.97 -13.36
CA PRO A 161 -6.81 7.10 -14.00
C PRO A 161 -7.43 6.75 -15.35
N GLY A 162 -6.78 5.88 -16.14
CA GLY A 162 -7.27 5.42 -17.43
C GLY A 162 -8.51 4.54 -17.32
N GLU A 163 -8.54 3.62 -16.36
CA GLU A 163 -9.71 2.77 -16.09
C GLU A 163 -10.89 3.60 -15.56
N TYR A 164 -10.62 4.55 -14.67
CA TYR A 164 -11.66 5.46 -14.18
C TYR A 164 -12.23 6.32 -15.32
N LEU A 165 -11.38 6.81 -16.23
CA LEU A 165 -11.81 7.56 -17.40
C LEU A 165 -12.64 6.68 -18.37
N SER A 166 -12.29 5.42 -18.53
CA SER A 166 -13.06 4.47 -19.33
C SER A 166 -14.46 4.25 -18.75
N TYR A 167 -14.55 4.04 -17.43
CA TYR A 167 -15.83 3.97 -16.73
C TYR A 167 -16.69 5.24 -16.93
N ALA A 168 -16.09 6.42 -16.78
CA ALA A 168 -16.81 7.67 -16.96
C ALA A 168 -17.32 7.86 -18.41
N ARG A 169 -16.57 7.41 -19.41
CA ARG A 169 -16.98 7.40 -20.83
C ARG A 169 -18.13 6.43 -21.09
N GLU A 170 -18.10 5.25 -20.52
CA GLU A 170 -19.19 4.28 -20.62
C GLU A 170 -20.49 4.84 -20.00
N LEU A 171 -20.37 5.47 -18.83
CA LEU A 171 -21.51 6.12 -18.18
C LEU A 171 -22.08 7.25 -19.04
N LYS A 172 -21.21 8.04 -19.68
CA LYS A 172 -21.63 9.09 -20.61
C LYS A 172 -22.37 8.52 -21.81
N SER A 173 -21.88 7.43 -22.43
CA SER A 173 -22.56 6.79 -23.54
C SER A 173 -23.95 6.27 -23.14
N LYS A 174 -24.09 5.67 -21.96
CA LYS A 174 -25.39 5.25 -21.43
C LYS A 174 -26.34 6.44 -21.23
N ALA A 175 -25.83 7.57 -20.74
CA ALA A 175 -26.62 8.78 -20.57
C ALA A 175 -27.08 9.41 -21.91
N GLU A 176 -26.33 9.20 -22.99
CA GLU A 176 -26.70 9.59 -24.36
C GLU A 176 -27.79 8.69 -24.94
N GLU A 177 -27.82 7.40 -24.59
CA GLU A 177 -28.86 6.42 -24.98
C GLU A 177 -30.18 6.66 -24.21
N GLU A 178 -30.14 7.26 -23.00
CA GLU A 178 -31.28 7.54 -22.16
C GLU A 178 -31.49 9.07 -21.99
N PRO A 179 -31.88 9.81 -23.02
CA PRO A 179 -31.92 11.29 -22.98
C PRO A 179 -32.92 11.88 -21.99
N GLU A 180 -33.92 11.12 -21.57
CA GLU A 180 -34.91 11.54 -20.56
C GLU A 180 -34.43 11.33 -19.11
N ASN A 181 -33.34 10.58 -18.90
CA ASN A 181 -32.80 10.30 -17.59
C ASN A 181 -31.84 11.42 -17.15
N LEU A 182 -32.41 12.49 -16.60
CA LEU A 182 -31.62 13.65 -16.17
C LEU A 182 -30.59 13.33 -15.08
N SER A 183 -30.93 12.42 -14.17
CA SER A 183 -30.02 12.01 -13.09
C SER A 183 -28.78 11.31 -13.65
N LEU A 184 -28.95 10.42 -14.63
CA LEU A 184 -27.84 9.72 -15.28
C LEU A 184 -26.93 10.68 -16.05
N LYS A 185 -27.53 11.69 -16.71
CA LYS A 185 -26.76 12.74 -17.39
C LYS A 185 -25.91 13.56 -16.43
N GLU A 186 -26.50 13.96 -15.32
CA GLU A 186 -25.81 14.73 -14.29
C GLU A 186 -24.65 13.90 -13.69
N GLU A 187 -24.91 12.64 -13.36
CA GLU A 187 -23.89 11.70 -12.87
C GLU A 187 -22.75 11.53 -13.89
N ALA A 188 -23.07 11.33 -15.16
CA ALA A 188 -22.07 11.19 -16.21
C ALA A 188 -21.15 12.40 -16.35
N ILE A 189 -21.70 13.62 -16.25
CA ILE A 189 -20.94 14.87 -16.26
C ILE A 189 -20.00 14.93 -15.05
N GLN A 190 -20.52 14.63 -13.86
CA GLN A 190 -19.74 14.63 -12.61
C GLN A 190 -18.61 13.61 -12.65
N GLN A 191 -18.88 12.39 -13.09
CA GLN A 191 -17.87 11.34 -13.18
C GLN A 191 -16.78 11.64 -14.22
N MET A 192 -17.12 12.29 -15.33
CA MET A 192 -16.13 12.76 -16.31
C MET A 192 -15.22 13.84 -15.71
N GLU A 193 -15.77 14.76 -14.93
CA GLU A 193 -14.99 15.80 -14.25
C GLU A 193 -14.01 15.19 -13.22
N VAL A 194 -14.48 14.23 -12.42
CA VAL A 194 -13.64 13.47 -11.49
C VAL A 194 -12.55 12.69 -12.20
N ALA A 195 -12.87 12.01 -13.31
CA ALA A 195 -11.90 11.24 -14.09
C ALA A 195 -10.75 12.09 -14.62
N HIS A 196 -11.08 13.25 -15.19
CA HIS A 196 -10.07 14.20 -15.66
C HIS A 196 -9.23 14.77 -14.51
N ALA A 197 -9.88 15.14 -13.40
CA ALA A 197 -9.17 15.65 -12.23
C ALA A 197 -8.23 14.59 -11.62
N TYR A 198 -8.61 13.31 -11.61
CA TYR A 198 -7.76 12.23 -11.14
C TYR A 198 -6.52 12.05 -12.03
N ALA A 199 -6.69 12.05 -13.35
CA ALA A 199 -5.58 11.98 -14.29
C ALA A 199 -4.63 13.19 -14.13
N GLN A 200 -5.18 14.41 -14.09
CA GLN A 200 -4.42 15.64 -13.91
C GLN A 200 -3.67 15.66 -12.57
N TYR A 201 -4.29 15.17 -11.49
CA TYR A 201 -3.65 15.08 -10.18
C TYR A 201 -2.41 14.18 -10.22
N GLN A 202 -2.48 13.02 -10.88
CA GLN A 202 -1.32 12.14 -11.04
C GLN A 202 -0.21 12.76 -11.88
N GLU A 203 -0.57 13.45 -12.96
CA GLU A 203 0.41 14.14 -13.82
C GLU A 203 1.13 15.27 -13.07
N LEU A 204 0.41 16.06 -12.29
CA LEU A 204 1.00 17.14 -11.49
C LEU A 204 1.92 16.60 -10.40
N LEU A 205 1.51 15.56 -9.67
CA LEU A 205 2.37 14.90 -8.69
C LEU A 205 3.67 14.40 -9.35
N ALA A 206 3.57 13.68 -10.46
CA ALA A 206 4.73 13.15 -11.16
C ALA A 206 5.65 14.28 -11.66
N LYS A 207 5.10 15.37 -12.22
CA LYS A 207 5.83 16.54 -12.70
C LYS A 207 6.65 17.22 -11.60
N GLU A 208 6.12 17.27 -10.39
CA GLU A 208 6.79 17.89 -9.23
C GLU A 208 7.64 16.93 -8.40
N GLY A 209 7.75 15.67 -8.83
CA GLY A 209 8.53 14.65 -8.12
C GLY A 209 7.89 14.26 -6.79
N LEU A 210 6.56 14.29 -6.73
CA LEU A 210 5.77 14.01 -5.53
C LEU A 210 5.01 12.70 -5.68
N VAL A 211 4.75 12.06 -4.55
CA VAL A 211 3.91 10.85 -4.41
C VAL A 211 2.98 11.07 -3.24
N ASP A 212 1.77 10.57 -3.27
CA ASP A 212 0.92 10.49 -2.08
C ASP A 212 0.90 9.07 -1.49
N PHE A 213 0.23 8.90 -0.35
CA PHE A 213 0.16 7.60 0.32
C PHE A 213 -0.44 6.49 -0.56
N GLY A 214 -1.51 6.78 -1.33
CA GLY A 214 -2.11 5.82 -2.24
C GLY A 214 -1.15 5.39 -3.35
N ASN A 215 -0.30 6.31 -3.82
CA ASN A 215 0.71 6.01 -4.83
C ASN A 215 1.77 5.03 -4.34
N GLN A 216 2.09 4.98 -3.04
CA GLN A 216 3.08 4.02 -2.53
C GLN A 216 2.66 2.58 -2.82
N PHE A 217 1.38 2.24 -2.65
CA PHE A 217 0.85 0.92 -3.02
C PHE A 217 0.71 0.76 -4.53
N TYR A 218 -0.01 1.69 -5.14
CA TYR A 218 -0.36 1.61 -6.54
C TYR A 218 0.87 1.50 -7.45
N LEU A 219 1.85 2.40 -7.28
CA LEU A 219 3.09 2.38 -8.08
C LEU A 219 3.98 1.18 -7.76
N SER A 220 3.99 0.70 -6.49
CA SER A 220 4.72 -0.52 -6.13
C SER A 220 4.13 -1.75 -6.82
N LEU A 221 2.81 -1.84 -6.88
CA LEU A 221 2.12 -2.94 -7.54
C LEU A 221 2.35 -2.89 -9.06
N GLN A 222 2.26 -1.70 -9.68
CA GLN A 222 2.57 -1.52 -11.09
C GLN A 222 4.02 -1.87 -11.41
N LEU A 223 4.98 -1.39 -10.61
CA LEU A 223 6.39 -1.72 -10.76
C LEU A 223 6.63 -3.23 -10.79
N LEU A 224 6.01 -3.97 -9.87
CA LEU A 224 6.15 -5.43 -9.82
C LEU A 224 5.47 -6.14 -11.00
N ARG A 225 4.35 -5.63 -11.50
CA ARG A 225 3.62 -6.20 -12.65
C ARG A 225 4.32 -5.94 -13.99
N GLU A 226 4.80 -4.72 -14.16
CA GLU A 226 5.37 -4.28 -15.44
C GLU A 226 6.85 -4.65 -15.59
N HIS A 227 7.55 -4.95 -14.47
CA HIS A 227 8.96 -5.29 -14.47
C HIS A 227 9.24 -6.68 -13.87
N PRO A 228 9.08 -7.76 -14.67
CA PRO A 228 9.22 -9.15 -14.20
C PRO A 228 10.59 -9.46 -13.58
N LEU A 229 11.65 -8.77 -13.99
CA LEU A 229 12.99 -8.96 -13.41
C LEU A 229 13.07 -8.42 -11.97
N ILE A 230 12.38 -7.31 -11.69
CA ILE A 230 12.30 -6.75 -10.34
C ILE A 230 11.44 -7.67 -9.47
N LEU A 231 10.28 -8.10 -9.95
CA LEU A 231 9.45 -9.09 -9.24
C LEU A 231 10.25 -10.34 -8.90
N LYS A 232 10.97 -10.91 -9.87
CA LYS A 232 11.79 -12.09 -9.67
C LYS A 232 12.88 -11.87 -8.62
N LYS A 233 13.56 -10.72 -8.63
CA LYS A 233 14.56 -10.34 -7.60
C LYS A 233 13.97 -10.46 -6.19
N TYR A 234 12.79 -9.89 -5.93
CA TYR A 234 12.15 -9.93 -4.61
C TYR A 234 11.57 -11.30 -4.27
N GLN A 235 11.05 -12.05 -5.26
CA GLN A 235 10.62 -13.45 -5.07
C GLN A 235 11.77 -14.39 -4.70
N GLU A 236 12.96 -14.17 -5.26
CA GLU A 236 14.17 -14.94 -4.91
C GLU A 236 14.76 -14.49 -3.58
N GLN A 237 14.61 -13.21 -3.24
CA GLN A 237 15.09 -12.66 -1.98
C GLN A 237 14.23 -13.14 -0.81
N PHE A 238 12.91 -12.95 -0.84
CA PHE A 238 12.02 -13.24 0.28
C PHE A 238 11.49 -14.66 0.21
N LYS A 239 12.15 -15.57 0.93
CA LYS A 239 11.71 -16.97 1.05
C LYS A 239 10.54 -17.15 2.01
N TYR A 240 10.44 -16.26 3.00
CA TYR A 240 9.37 -16.26 4.01
C TYR A 240 8.75 -14.87 4.09
N ILE A 241 7.46 -14.83 3.83
CA ILE A 241 6.63 -13.62 3.97
C ILE A 241 5.62 -13.88 5.08
N LEU A 242 5.65 -13.04 6.11
CA LEU A 242 4.74 -13.09 7.25
C LEU A 242 3.90 -11.82 7.28
N VAL A 243 2.59 -11.97 7.39
CA VAL A 243 1.67 -10.83 7.42
C VAL A 243 0.86 -10.89 8.70
N ASP A 244 0.91 -9.84 9.50
CA ASP A 244 0.06 -9.65 10.68
C ASP A 244 -1.17 -8.83 10.25
N GLU A 245 -2.35 -9.21 10.73
CA GLU A 245 -3.61 -8.54 10.40
C GLU A 245 -4.01 -8.61 8.90
N PHE A 246 -4.01 -9.83 8.37
CA PHE A 246 -4.47 -10.13 7.01
C PHE A 246 -5.99 -10.28 6.94
#